data_1c2d6c7a643751d96cd1274773427311
#
_entry.id   1c2d6c7a643751d96cd1274773427311
#
_cell.length_a   1.000
_cell.length_b   1.000
_cell.length_c   1.000
_cell.angle_alpha   90.00
_cell.angle_beta   90.00
_cell.angle_gamma   90.00
#
_symmetry.space_group_name_H-M   'P 1'
#
loop_
_entity.id
_entity.type
_entity.pdbx_description
1 polymer ?
#
loop_
_entity_poly.entity_id
_entity_poly.type
_entity_poly.pdbx_seq_one_letter_code
_entity_poly.pdbx_strand_id
1 'polypeptide(L)'
;MARFYVTTDKKFIKEFDSQSRELIISPTQLFWKDASLANYKIEGMKNYNKLAEVKEDYFYFLVARELARNVYTMKQFLMIDELATRVNELETKTIAYLNSMLEDTELKYSQLELVFSKNIMDCLMSLDKPAHATYLYFIELTKSNERAKEIMIKKLELALEYSFINNNSLEEVELWNEALRTLYE
;
A
#
# COMPACT_ATOMS: atom_id res chain seq x y z
N MET A 1 3.85 -19.56 -14.99
CA MET A 1 3.36 -19.00 -13.72
C MET A 1 4.54 -18.32 -13.08
N ALA A 2 4.46 -17.03 -12.73
CA ALA A 2 5.55 -16.35 -12.04
C ALA A 2 5.72 -16.93 -10.64
N ARG A 3 6.96 -17.08 -10.18
CA ARG A 3 7.27 -17.50 -8.81
C ARG A 3 7.83 -16.30 -8.06
N PHE A 4 7.45 -16.18 -6.81
CA PHE A 4 7.84 -15.06 -5.95
C PHE A 4 8.73 -15.57 -4.82
N TYR A 5 9.88 -14.94 -4.66
CA TYR A 5 10.86 -15.33 -3.66
C TYR A 5 11.25 -14.17 -2.77
N VAL A 6 11.57 -14.48 -1.54
CA VAL A 6 12.07 -13.54 -0.55
C VAL A 6 13.37 -14.07 0.01
N THR A 7 14.40 -13.23 0.04
CA THR A 7 15.68 -13.59 0.65
C THR A 7 16.35 -12.38 1.30
N THR A 8 17.14 -12.65 2.35
CA THR A 8 18.07 -11.69 2.96
C THR A 8 19.51 -11.91 2.51
N ASP A 9 19.76 -12.99 1.77
CA ASP A 9 21.11 -13.37 1.34
C ASP A 9 21.44 -12.76 -0.03
N LYS A 10 22.41 -11.84 -0.02
CA LYS A 10 22.93 -11.16 -1.22
C LYS A 10 23.45 -12.12 -2.30
N LYS A 11 23.84 -13.33 -1.93
CA LYS A 11 24.35 -14.32 -2.86
C LYS A 11 23.27 -14.75 -3.86
N PHE A 12 22.06 -14.99 -3.38
CA PHE A 12 20.95 -15.40 -4.24
C PHE A 12 20.51 -14.29 -5.18
N ILE A 13 20.63 -13.02 -4.77
CA ILE A 13 20.22 -11.86 -5.57
C ILE A 13 21.04 -11.77 -6.88
N LYS A 14 22.35 -12.00 -6.81
CA LYS A 14 23.25 -11.93 -7.99
C LYS A 14 23.02 -13.05 -9.00
N GLU A 15 22.57 -14.21 -8.55
CA GLU A 15 22.34 -15.37 -9.43
C GLU A 15 21.05 -15.24 -10.24
N PHE A 16 20.07 -14.50 -9.76
CA PHE A 16 18.75 -14.37 -10.39
C PHE A 16 18.61 -13.18 -11.34
N ASP A 17 19.46 -12.16 -11.22
CA ASP A 17 19.38 -10.91 -12.01
C ASP A 17 19.64 -11.11 -13.52
N SER A 18 20.20 -12.24 -13.91
CA SER A 18 20.61 -12.46 -15.30
C SER A 18 19.71 -13.37 -16.14
N GLN A 19 18.82 -14.16 -15.58
CA GLN A 19 18.18 -15.26 -16.32
C GLN A 19 16.70 -15.55 -16.01
N SER A 20 16.07 -15.01 -14.98
CA SER A 20 14.72 -15.45 -14.61
C SER A 20 13.66 -14.35 -14.66
N ARG A 21 12.43 -14.74 -15.01
CA ARG A 21 11.21 -13.92 -14.86
C ARG A 21 10.74 -13.85 -13.40
N GLU A 22 11.62 -14.09 -12.45
CA GLU A 22 11.33 -14.21 -11.03
C GLU A 22 11.75 -12.92 -10.34
N LEU A 23 10.86 -12.36 -9.54
CA LEU A 23 11.12 -11.18 -8.73
C LEU A 23 11.63 -11.61 -7.36
N ILE A 24 12.79 -11.10 -6.98
CA ILE A 24 13.39 -11.36 -5.67
C ILE A 24 13.41 -10.07 -4.89
N ILE A 25 12.85 -10.10 -3.69
CA ILE A 25 13.00 -9.04 -2.72
C ILE A 25 14.15 -9.42 -1.79
N SER A 26 15.15 -8.57 -1.75
CA SER A 26 16.11 -8.53 -0.67
C SER A 26 15.65 -7.54 0.39
N PRO A 27 15.79 -7.84 1.69
CA PRO A 27 15.50 -6.87 2.73
C PRO A 27 16.42 -5.64 2.70
N THR A 28 17.45 -5.66 1.88
CA THR A 28 18.40 -4.56 1.72
C THR A 28 18.24 -3.80 0.40
N GLN A 29 17.54 -4.37 -0.60
CA GLN A 29 17.30 -3.72 -1.89
C GLN A 29 16.06 -4.30 -2.54
N LEU A 30 15.17 -3.43 -3.02
CA LEU A 30 14.14 -3.76 -3.99
C LEU A 30 14.79 -3.71 -5.36
N PHE A 31 14.85 -4.85 -6.05
CA PHE A 31 15.30 -4.89 -7.43
C PHE A 31 14.10 -4.67 -8.34
N TRP A 32 13.97 -3.44 -8.80
CA TRP A 32 13.01 -3.06 -9.80
C TRP A 32 13.74 -2.89 -11.13
N LYS A 33 13.03 -3.14 -12.21
CA LYS A 33 13.52 -2.74 -13.54
C LYS A 33 13.68 -1.22 -13.67
N ASP A 34 13.06 -0.46 -12.77
CA ASP A 34 13.15 1.00 -12.71
C ASP A 34 14.09 1.42 -11.57
N ALA A 35 15.17 2.11 -11.95
CA ALA A 35 16.19 2.60 -11.01
C ALA A 35 15.65 3.61 -9.97
N SER A 36 14.49 4.22 -10.19
CA SER A 36 13.91 5.20 -9.26
C SER A 36 13.49 4.60 -7.93
N LEU A 37 13.17 3.30 -7.90
CA LEU A 37 12.81 2.57 -6.69
C LEU A 37 13.97 1.75 -6.11
N ALA A 38 15.08 1.61 -6.83
CA ALA A 38 16.25 0.85 -6.40
C ALA A 38 16.96 1.41 -5.15
N ASN A 39 16.64 2.66 -4.76
CA ASN A 39 17.22 3.32 -3.59
C ASN A 39 16.45 3.03 -2.28
N TYR A 40 15.29 2.39 -2.33
CA TYR A 40 14.55 2.04 -1.12
C TYR A 40 15.17 0.80 -0.48
N LYS A 41 15.67 0.97 0.74
CA LYS A 41 16.18 -0.15 1.55
C LYS A 41 15.02 -0.84 2.24
N ILE A 42 14.94 -2.15 2.12
CA ILE A 42 13.99 -2.95 2.87
C ILE A 42 14.64 -3.38 4.18
N GLU A 43 14.25 -2.76 5.28
CA GLU A 43 14.69 -3.12 6.61
C GLU A 43 13.61 -3.97 7.30
N GLY A 44 14.01 -5.05 8.00
CA GLY A 44 13.08 -5.80 8.85
C GLY A 44 12.81 -7.25 8.48
N MET A 45 13.26 -7.71 7.31
CA MET A 45 13.17 -9.14 6.96
C MET A 45 14.33 -9.97 7.52
N LYS A 46 14.61 -9.82 8.81
CA LYS A 46 15.79 -10.44 9.47
C LYS A 46 15.81 -11.97 9.46
N ASN A 47 14.72 -12.63 9.09
CA ASN A 47 14.57 -14.07 9.24
C ASN A 47 14.66 -14.90 7.96
N TYR A 48 14.90 -14.27 6.80
CA TYR A 48 14.98 -14.98 5.51
C TYR A 48 16.44 -15.20 5.08
N ASN A 49 17.21 -15.95 5.90
CA ASN A 49 18.60 -16.30 5.58
C ASN A 49 18.70 -17.30 4.41
N LYS A 50 17.57 -17.76 3.88
CA LYS A 50 17.46 -18.66 2.75
C LYS A 50 16.41 -18.11 1.79
N LEU A 51 16.54 -18.50 0.51
CA LEU A 51 15.50 -18.25 -0.48
C LEU A 51 14.22 -18.98 -0.06
N ALA A 52 13.14 -18.24 0.17
CA ALA A 52 11.83 -18.79 0.51
C ALA A 52 10.83 -18.43 -0.59
N GLU A 53 10.21 -19.44 -1.20
CA GLU A 53 9.08 -19.22 -2.09
C GLU A 53 7.86 -18.80 -1.26
N VAL A 54 7.18 -17.74 -1.68
CA VAL A 54 6.01 -17.19 -1.01
C VAL A 54 4.85 -17.05 -2.00
N LYS A 55 3.62 -16.99 -1.47
CA LYS A 55 2.46 -16.69 -2.29
C LYS A 55 2.51 -15.25 -2.81
N GLU A 56 1.91 -15.02 -3.96
CA GLU A 56 1.90 -13.73 -4.65
C GLU A 56 1.30 -12.60 -3.79
N ASP A 57 0.15 -12.84 -3.16
CA ASP A 57 -0.51 -11.88 -2.28
C ASP A 57 0.35 -11.49 -1.07
N TYR A 58 1.03 -12.48 -0.47
CA TYR A 58 1.95 -12.23 0.62
C TYR A 58 3.21 -11.49 0.16
N PHE A 59 3.70 -11.79 -1.03
CA PHE A 59 4.81 -11.06 -1.65
C PHE A 59 4.48 -9.58 -1.81
N TYR A 60 3.33 -9.26 -2.44
CA TYR A 60 2.91 -7.87 -2.63
C TYR A 60 2.71 -7.13 -1.30
N PHE A 61 2.14 -7.81 -0.31
CA PHE A 61 1.99 -7.25 1.03
C PHE A 61 3.35 -6.88 1.65
N LEU A 62 4.32 -7.78 1.59
CA LEU A 62 5.67 -7.51 2.13
C LEU A 62 6.34 -6.33 1.41
N VAL A 63 6.23 -6.28 0.07
CA VAL A 63 6.79 -5.17 -0.72
C VAL A 63 6.17 -3.84 -0.31
N ALA A 64 4.86 -3.75 -0.30
CA ALA A 64 4.15 -2.51 0.01
C ALA A 64 4.45 -2.03 1.45
N ARG A 65 4.44 -2.95 2.41
CA ARG A 65 4.74 -2.67 3.80
C ARG A 65 6.16 -2.16 3.99
N GLU A 66 7.13 -2.79 3.37
CA GLU A 66 8.53 -2.39 3.50
C GLU A 66 8.84 -1.10 2.74
N LEU A 67 8.19 -0.86 1.60
CA LEU A 67 8.23 0.45 0.93
C LEU A 67 7.73 1.56 1.86
N ALA A 68 6.55 1.39 2.46
CA ALA A 68 6.00 2.35 3.40
C ALA A 68 6.94 2.59 4.58
N ARG A 69 7.55 1.54 5.13
CA ARG A 69 8.49 1.63 6.25
C ARG A 69 9.75 2.43 5.91
N ASN A 70 10.16 2.44 4.65
CA ASN A 70 11.35 3.19 4.20
C ASN A 70 11.05 4.64 3.84
N VAL A 71 9.83 4.91 3.40
CA VAL A 71 9.39 6.24 2.93
C VAL A 71 8.97 7.13 4.09
N TYR A 72 8.30 6.55 5.08
CA TYR A 72 7.71 7.29 6.20
C TYR A 72 8.60 7.33 7.45
N THR A 73 8.41 8.38 8.24
CA THR A 73 8.88 8.38 9.63
C THR A 73 8.18 7.26 10.41
N MET A 74 8.79 6.80 11.51
CA MET A 74 8.17 5.75 12.34
C MET A 74 6.74 6.11 12.78
N LYS A 75 6.48 7.38 13.14
CA LYS A 75 5.13 7.82 13.54
C LYS A 75 4.12 7.68 12.40
N GLN A 76 4.46 8.15 11.21
CA GLN A 76 3.60 8.03 10.03
C GLN A 76 3.38 6.57 9.64
N PHE A 77 4.45 5.77 9.64
CA PHE A 77 4.36 4.34 9.35
C PHE A 77 3.39 3.62 10.30
N LEU A 78 3.45 3.90 11.60
CA LEU A 78 2.54 3.28 12.58
C LEU A 78 1.07 3.62 12.32
N MET A 79 0.77 4.83 11.88
CA MET A 79 -0.62 5.21 11.51
C MET A 79 -1.11 4.42 10.29
N ILE A 80 -0.26 4.26 9.29
CA ILE A 80 -0.60 3.50 8.07
C ILE A 80 -0.66 1.99 8.36
N ASP A 81 0.25 1.49 9.18
CA ASP A 81 0.25 0.09 9.65
C ASP A 81 -1.03 -0.20 10.44
N GLU A 82 -1.52 0.74 11.24
CA GLU A 82 -2.81 0.64 11.94
C GLU A 82 -3.97 0.55 10.95
N LEU A 83 -4.03 1.39 9.92
CA LEU A 83 -5.04 1.27 8.86
C LEU A 83 -4.99 -0.11 8.21
N ALA A 84 -3.80 -0.58 7.83
CA ALA A 84 -3.61 -1.89 7.20
C ALA A 84 -4.01 -3.06 8.14
N THR A 85 -3.93 -2.91 9.46
CA THR A 85 -4.39 -3.93 10.41
C THR A 85 -5.90 -4.01 10.52
N ARG A 86 -6.63 -2.95 10.18
CA ARG A 86 -8.10 -2.87 10.27
C ARG A 86 -8.83 -3.46 9.07
N VAL A 87 -8.14 -3.71 7.98
CA VAL A 87 -8.68 -4.41 6.80
C VAL A 87 -8.32 -5.90 6.84
N ASN A 88 -9.10 -6.73 6.16
CA ASN A 88 -9.01 -8.18 6.37
C ASN A 88 -8.02 -8.89 5.44
N GLU A 89 -8.12 -8.70 4.13
CA GLU A 89 -7.35 -9.43 3.14
C GLU A 89 -5.96 -8.85 2.93
N LEU A 90 -4.96 -9.70 2.63
CA LEU A 90 -3.58 -9.26 2.34
C LEU A 90 -3.51 -8.29 1.18
N GLU A 91 -4.30 -8.50 0.14
CA GLU A 91 -4.37 -7.60 -1.01
C GLU A 91 -4.93 -6.23 -0.62
N THR A 92 -5.97 -6.17 0.21
CA THR A 92 -6.52 -4.92 0.75
C THR A 92 -5.51 -4.20 1.65
N LYS A 93 -4.76 -4.93 2.48
CA LYS A 93 -3.64 -4.36 3.27
C LYS A 93 -2.56 -3.75 2.38
N THR A 94 -2.20 -4.46 1.31
CA THR A 94 -1.25 -3.97 0.29
C THR A 94 -1.72 -2.64 -0.30
N ILE A 95 -2.99 -2.58 -0.71
CA ILE A 95 -3.58 -1.38 -1.30
C ILE A 95 -3.60 -0.22 -0.30
N ALA A 96 -3.91 -0.48 0.97
CA ALA A 96 -3.89 0.56 2.02
C ALA A 96 -2.51 1.21 2.17
N TYR A 97 -1.42 0.45 2.18
CA TYR A 97 -0.06 1.00 2.18
C TYR A 97 0.23 1.82 0.92
N LEU A 98 -0.09 1.29 -0.26
CA LEU A 98 0.21 1.93 -1.54
C LEU A 98 -0.59 3.22 -1.73
N ASN A 99 -1.86 3.24 -1.34
CA ASN A 99 -2.71 4.42 -1.44
C ASN A 99 -2.15 5.58 -0.61
N SER A 100 -1.76 5.33 0.64
CA SER A 100 -1.14 6.34 1.49
C SER A 100 0.13 6.89 0.87
N MET A 101 0.99 6.02 0.29
CA MET A 101 2.22 6.48 -0.35
C MET A 101 1.95 7.32 -1.61
N LEU A 102 0.94 6.98 -2.41
CA LEU A 102 0.56 7.78 -3.59
C LEU A 102 0.04 9.16 -3.21
N GLU A 103 -0.68 9.27 -2.06
CA GLU A 103 -1.17 10.55 -1.56
C GLU A 103 -0.07 11.45 -0.99
N ASP A 104 0.90 10.88 -0.29
CA ASP A 104 1.84 11.60 0.56
C ASP A 104 3.23 11.78 -0.06
N THR A 105 3.55 11.11 -1.16
CA THR A 105 4.89 11.06 -1.75
C THR A 105 4.88 11.34 -3.25
N GLU A 106 6.06 11.40 -3.85
CA GLU A 106 6.22 11.52 -5.31
C GLU A 106 6.10 10.17 -6.06
N LEU A 107 5.68 9.10 -5.38
CA LEU A 107 5.48 7.80 -5.99
C LEU A 107 4.38 7.86 -7.07
N LYS A 108 4.62 7.23 -8.21
CA LYS A 108 3.71 7.27 -9.36
C LYS A 108 3.12 5.90 -9.67
N TYR A 109 1.90 5.88 -10.18
CA TYR A 109 1.24 4.67 -10.67
C TYR A 109 2.13 3.86 -11.62
N SER A 110 2.80 4.51 -12.56
CA SER A 110 3.69 3.85 -13.53
C SER A 110 4.85 3.08 -12.91
N GLN A 111 5.24 3.44 -11.69
CA GLN A 111 6.27 2.73 -10.94
C GLN A 111 5.70 1.49 -10.25
N LEU A 112 4.48 1.58 -9.76
CA LEU A 112 3.78 0.47 -9.10
C LEU A 112 3.32 -0.60 -10.09
N GLU A 113 2.87 -0.21 -11.29
CA GLU A 113 2.46 -1.14 -12.37
C GLU A 113 3.55 -2.14 -12.77
N LEU A 114 4.82 -1.81 -12.54
CA LEU A 114 5.94 -2.71 -12.82
C LEU A 114 5.99 -3.92 -11.89
N VAL A 115 5.29 -3.85 -10.75
CA VAL A 115 5.42 -4.82 -9.66
C VAL A 115 4.11 -5.43 -9.24
N PHE A 116 3.09 -4.59 -9.05
CA PHE A 116 1.82 -5.03 -8.50
C PHE A 116 0.87 -5.50 -9.59
N SER A 117 -0.01 -6.42 -9.21
CA SER A 117 -1.01 -6.98 -10.13
C SER A 117 -1.99 -5.91 -10.61
N LYS A 118 -2.60 -6.18 -11.76
CA LYS A 118 -3.65 -5.32 -12.30
C LYS A 118 -4.79 -5.09 -11.31
N ASN A 119 -5.20 -6.12 -10.55
CA ASN A 119 -6.27 -6.00 -9.56
C ASN A 119 -5.95 -4.98 -8.47
N ILE A 120 -4.70 -4.96 -8.00
CA ILE A 120 -4.21 -3.97 -7.03
C ILE A 120 -4.26 -2.57 -7.66
N MET A 121 -3.77 -2.44 -8.88
CA MET A 121 -3.74 -1.14 -9.58
C MET A 121 -5.12 -0.60 -9.88
N ASP A 122 -6.05 -1.43 -10.34
CA ASP A 122 -7.45 -1.03 -10.60
C ASP A 122 -8.13 -0.53 -9.31
N CYS A 123 -7.86 -1.17 -8.17
CA CYS A 123 -8.38 -0.71 -6.89
C CYS A 123 -7.75 0.61 -6.43
N LEU A 124 -6.44 0.77 -6.59
CA LEU A 124 -5.75 2.05 -6.29
C LEU A 124 -6.33 3.21 -7.11
N MET A 125 -6.61 2.98 -8.39
CA MET A 125 -7.26 3.98 -9.25
C MET A 125 -8.66 4.36 -8.75
N SER A 126 -9.40 3.42 -8.12
CA SER A 126 -10.71 3.71 -7.51
C SER A 126 -10.59 4.55 -6.23
N LEU A 127 -9.40 4.61 -5.62
CA LEU A 127 -9.09 5.43 -4.46
C LEU A 127 -8.46 6.79 -4.83
N ASP A 128 -8.24 7.05 -6.12
CA ASP A 128 -7.72 8.33 -6.59
C ASP A 128 -8.87 9.31 -6.87
N LYS A 129 -8.90 10.41 -6.11
CA LYS A 129 -9.95 11.40 -6.25
C LYS A 129 -9.78 12.20 -7.54
N PRO A 130 -10.74 12.16 -8.49
CA PRO A 130 -10.68 12.97 -9.69
C PRO A 130 -10.55 14.47 -9.36
N ALA A 131 -9.69 15.20 -10.09
CA ALA A 131 -9.34 16.60 -9.80
C ALA A 131 -10.54 17.54 -9.64
N HIS A 132 -11.64 17.27 -10.34
CA HIS A 132 -12.85 18.10 -10.33
C HIS A 132 -13.99 17.51 -9.49
N ALA A 133 -13.79 16.37 -8.86
CA ALA A 133 -14.79 15.71 -8.03
C ALA A 133 -14.91 16.40 -6.66
N THR A 134 -16.14 16.57 -6.18
CA THR A 134 -16.37 16.86 -4.77
C THR A 134 -15.97 15.63 -3.94
N TYR A 135 -15.71 15.84 -2.65
CA TYR A 135 -15.31 14.74 -1.78
C TYR A 135 -16.42 13.66 -1.70
N LEU A 136 -17.66 14.05 -1.50
CA LEU A 136 -18.78 13.10 -1.42
C LEU A 136 -19.05 12.35 -2.73
N TYR A 137 -18.88 13.01 -3.87
CA TYR A 137 -18.97 12.32 -5.16
C TYR A 137 -17.85 11.28 -5.33
N PHE A 138 -16.65 11.61 -4.92
CA PHE A 138 -15.54 10.65 -4.89
C PHE A 138 -15.85 9.44 -3.99
N ILE A 139 -16.39 9.68 -2.79
CA ILE A 139 -16.85 8.62 -1.89
C ILE A 139 -17.87 7.71 -2.56
N GLU A 140 -18.82 8.26 -3.27
CA GLU A 140 -19.80 7.47 -4.04
C GLU A 140 -19.15 6.61 -5.12
N LEU A 141 -18.13 7.13 -5.81
CA LEU A 141 -17.37 6.35 -6.80
C LEU A 141 -16.62 5.17 -6.19
N THR A 142 -16.09 5.30 -4.98
CA THR A 142 -15.37 4.21 -4.33
C THR A 142 -16.24 3.01 -3.99
N LYS A 143 -17.56 3.18 -3.87
CA LYS A 143 -18.53 2.09 -3.62
C LYS A 143 -18.53 1.02 -4.72
N SER A 144 -18.10 1.35 -5.92
CA SER A 144 -18.04 0.40 -7.04
C SER A 144 -16.96 -0.69 -6.86
N ASN A 145 -16.03 -0.50 -5.93
CA ASN A 145 -14.95 -1.44 -5.63
C ASN A 145 -14.95 -1.79 -4.14
N GLU A 146 -15.29 -3.01 -3.80
CA GLU A 146 -15.45 -3.45 -2.40
C GLU A 146 -14.20 -3.23 -1.52
N ARG A 147 -13.00 -3.44 -2.07
CA ARG A 147 -11.75 -3.20 -1.35
C ARG A 147 -11.47 -1.72 -1.14
N ALA A 148 -11.74 -0.89 -2.16
CA ALA A 148 -11.63 0.55 -2.03
C ALA A 148 -12.62 1.09 -1.00
N LYS A 149 -13.85 0.58 -1.02
CA LYS A 149 -14.89 0.88 -0.02
C LYS A 149 -14.43 0.51 1.39
N GLU A 150 -13.91 -0.71 1.60
CA GLU A 150 -13.40 -1.16 2.91
C GLU A 150 -12.28 -0.24 3.42
N ILE A 151 -11.28 0.06 2.57
CA ILE A 151 -10.17 0.95 2.93
C ILE A 151 -10.68 2.34 3.30
N MET A 152 -11.59 2.90 2.52
CA MET A 152 -12.13 4.24 2.77
C MET A 152 -12.93 4.29 4.08
N ILE A 153 -13.73 3.27 4.38
CA ILE A 153 -14.43 3.15 5.67
C ILE A 153 -13.42 3.17 6.82
N LYS A 154 -12.39 2.32 6.77
CA LYS A 154 -11.40 2.23 7.84
C LYS A 154 -10.56 3.50 7.98
N LYS A 155 -10.26 4.17 6.88
CA LYS A 155 -9.56 5.46 6.88
C LYS A 155 -10.39 6.55 7.55
N LEU A 156 -11.68 6.62 7.26
CA LEU A 156 -12.61 7.59 7.88
C LEU A 156 -12.85 7.28 9.36
N GLU A 157 -13.02 6.02 9.74
CA GLU A 157 -13.15 5.61 11.14
C GLU A 157 -11.90 6.05 11.94
N LEU A 158 -10.69 5.82 11.42
CA LEU A 158 -9.46 6.27 12.05
C LEU A 158 -9.39 7.81 12.14
N ALA A 159 -9.75 8.51 11.06
CA ALA A 159 -9.76 9.97 11.07
C ALA A 159 -10.69 10.53 12.16
N LEU A 160 -11.86 9.94 12.33
CA LEU A 160 -12.81 10.32 13.40
C LEU A 160 -12.29 10.00 14.80
N GLU A 161 -11.69 8.82 15.00
CA GLU A 161 -11.09 8.43 16.29
C GLU A 161 -9.98 9.40 16.73
N TYR A 162 -9.16 9.86 15.78
CA TYR A 162 -8.07 10.78 16.06
C TYR A 162 -8.43 12.27 15.91
N SER A 163 -9.66 12.60 15.51
CA SER A 163 -10.09 13.97 15.23
C SER A 163 -9.89 14.92 16.40
N PHE A 164 -10.17 14.48 17.60
CA PHE A 164 -10.01 15.27 18.83
C PHE A 164 -8.51 15.54 19.14
N ILE A 165 -7.66 14.52 18.97
CA ILE A 165 -6.21 14.62 19.20
C ILE A 165 -5.56 15.54 18.18
N ASN A 166 -6.03 15.47 16.92
CA ASN A 166 -5.50 16.26 15.82
C ASN A 166 -6.10 17.67 15.72
N ASN A 167 -7.06 18.03 16.60
CA ASN A 167 -7.77 19.32 16.58
C ASN A 167 -8.45 19.61 15.23
N ASN A 168 -9.03 18.59 14.61
CA ASN A 168 -9.77 18.76 13.36
C ASN A 168 -11.00 19.66 13.55
N SER A 169 -11.38 20.40 12.51
CA SER A 169 -12.54 21.27 12.55
C SER A 169 -13.85 20.48 12.62
N LEU A 170 -14.91 21.11 13.16
CA LEU A 170 -16.24 20.50 13.19
C LEU A 170 -16.72 20.18 11.77
N GLU A 171 -16.43 21.02 10.80
CA GLU A 171 -16.79 20.84 9.39
C GLU A 171 -16.13 19.58 8.79
N GLU A 172 -14.85 19.34 9.09
CA GLU A 172 -14.17 18.11 8.67
C GLU A 172 -14.81 16.86 9.29
N VAL A 173 -15.11 16.90 10.59
CA VAL A 173 -15.75 15.79 11.30
C VAL A 173 -17.15 15.51 10.74
N GLU A 174 -17.94 16.53 10.45
CA GLU A 174 -19.26 16.39 9.83
C GLU A 174 -19.16 15.78 8.42
N LEU A 175 -18.21 16.26 7.61
CA LEU A 175 -17.95 15.71 6.27
C LEU A 175 -17.58 14.23 6.31
N TRP A 176 -16.71 13.82 7.24
CA TRP A 176 -16.32 12.41 7.39
C TRP A 176 -17.46 11.52 7.86
N ASN A 177 -18.32 12.03 8.75
CA ASN A 177 -19.54 11.32 9.18
C ASN A 177 -20.54 11.15 8.01
N GLU A 178 -20.69 12.16 7.17
CA GLU A 178 -21.54 12.08 5.98
C GLU A 178 -20.96 11.07 4.96
N ALA A 179 -19.65 11.12 4.74
CA ALA A 179 -18.95 10.16 3.88
C ALA A 179 -19.13 8.72 4.36
N LEU A 180 -19.01 8.47 5.67
CA LEU A 180 -19.26 7.14 6.24
C LEU A 180 -20.71 6.68 6.03
N ARG A 181 -21.70 7.54 6.24
CA ARG A 181 -23.11 7.19 5.94
C ARG A 181 -23.27 6.78 4.50
N THR A 182 -22.71 7.57 3.56
CA THR A 182 -22.72 7.25 2.13
C THR A 182 -22.14 5.87 1.82
N LEU A 183 -21.04 5.50 2.48
CA LEU A 183 -20.38 4.19 2.26
C LEU A 183 -21.18 3.02 2.85
N TYR A 184 -21.97 3.24 3.92
CA TYR A 184 -22.78 2.18 4.53
C TYR A 184 -24.14 1.97 3.87
N GLU A 185 -24.63 2.93 3.08
CA GLU A 185 -25.82 2.81 2.24
C GLU A 185 -25.56 1.99 0.97
#